data_1c1d3b94c02d9291583aa70908e5bd32
#
_entry.id   1c1d3b94c02d9291583aa70908e5bd32
#
_cell.length_a   1.000
_cell.length_b   1.000
_cell.length_c   1.000
_cell.angle_alpha   90.00
_cell.angle_beta   90.00
_cell.angle_gamma   90.00
#
_symmetry.space_group_name_H-M   'P 1'
#
loop_
_entity.id
_entity.type
_entity.pdbx_description
1 polymer ?
#
loop_
_entity_poly.entity_id
_entity_poly.type
_entity_poly.pdbx_seq_one_letter_code
_entity_poly.pdbx_strand_id
1 'polypeptide(L)'
;MLQPVATDGLFATADSGTATPQQSDNGTNNHADNTAYVGEHVMASTTAKSHGKAARIAIITIFAVLLAALIAYFFVGRWYFQDKAAPGVHLGNVSVMGQTREELANTVKQRLNNTTVTFTAESNSVKASLKDLGVTVDTDKTVDALLNAKTGDVAKLNIFDQPHIALTATTDKETAEQFVTAGLVDEADRAQIATVVYNKSTKQFDYTAGQDGKGPDTNVVNAAVKEAVATPGENATVPVKLQTAKNPIDDASAQQTQFDANARLGLKLTVDNGVNKSVTIPADTIASFLKPTVNKAEGTMSLVVDRDAITKYVTSDSVTKELTVPKVTREVYITPKDEGGVEIGADKTLGVDGIEVTGAGDAPERLATAIEQNQSTDSTVAVKDSPYDVKQVEVPHNFDTANGDKWVHVDLTNQTATAYQGTTVVKKFNIASGKPTADGSMLSDTGTFYVYLKYESQTMVGEGYNQPGTPWISYYNGGEALHGVPAYMWGEHPIYVQQGIPGSHGCINMQVADAKWMYDFATIGTRVVVDGTTPTSGQALRPAGADATGWQGGNAS
;
A
#
# COMPACT_ATOMS: atom_id res chain seq x y z
N MET A 1 11.58 -25.20 -31.07
CA MET A 1 12.33 -26.37 -31.52
C MET A 1 13.37 -26.72 -30.49
N LEU A 2 13.31 -27.94 -30.09
CA LEU A 2 14.15 -28.74 -29.22
C LEU A 2 13.61 -28.94 -27.80
N GLN A 3 13.06 -30.14 -27.69
CA GLN A 3 12.50 -30.80 -26.52
C GLN A 3 13.62 -31.49 -25.68
N PRO A 4 13.23 -32.10 -24.57
CA PRO A 4 14.07 -32.41 -23.42
C PRO A 4 14.73 -33.78 -23.51
N VAL A 5 15.71 -34.03 -22.66
CA VAL A 5 16.28 -35.35 -22.42
C VAL A 5 15.90 -35.81 -21.02
N ALA A 6 15.14 -36.89 -20.98
CA ALA A 6 14.93 -37.75 -19.83
C ALA A 6 15.98 -38.89 -19.83
N THR A 7 16.42 -39.30 -18.64
CA THR A 7 16.93 -40.67 -18.35
C THR A 7 16.59 -40.96 -16.89
N ASP A 8 15.61 -41.77 -16.57
CA ASP A 8 15.62 -43.23 -16.31
C ASP A 8 16.85 -43.68 -15.50
N GLY A 9 16.62 -44.23 -14.37
CA GLY A 9 16.15 -45.48 -13.87
C GLY A 9 17.11 -45.87 -12.74
N LEU A 10 16.86 -46.57 -11.77
CA LEU A 10 16.41 -47.95 -11.64
C LEU A 10 16.28 -48.31 -10.16
N PHE A 11 15.20 -48.87 -9.79
CA PHE A 11 14.93 -49.95 -8.87
C PHE A 11 16.09 -50.58 -8.07
N ALA A 12 15.85 -50.80 -6.76
CA ALA A 12 16.09 -52.11 -6.12
C ALA A 12 15.22 -52.25 -4.86
N THR A 13 14.27 -53.10 -4.96
CA THR A 13 13.53 -53.80 -3.90
C THR A 13 14.40 -54.94 -3.36
N ALA A 14 14.27 -55.25 -2.07
CA ALA A 14 14.34 -56.58 -1.44
C ALA A 14 14.41 -56.39 0.07
N ASP A 15 13.79 -57.01 0.86
CA ASP A 15 12.94 -58.19 1.00
C ASP A 15 13.03 -58.58 2.50
N SER A 16 11.96 -59.09 2.96
CA SER A 16 11.66 -59.75 4.21
C SER A 16 12.75 -60.67 4.79
N GLY A 17 12.80 -60.75 6.13
CA GLY A 17 13.56 -61.76 6.82
C GLY A 17 13.14 -61.94 8.28
N THR A 18 12.05 -62.59 8.51
CA THR A 18 11.71 -63.32 9.74
C THR A 18 12.77 -64.36 10.09
N ALA A 19 13.18 -64.40 11.38
CA ALA A 19 13.60 -65.65 12.02
C ALA A 19 13.69 -65.51 13.54
N THR A 20 12.78 -66.10 14.23
CA THR A 20 12.95 -66.80 15.49
C THR A 20 13.38 -68.24 15.14
N PRO A 21 13.79 -69.10 16.10
CA PRO A 21 14.40 -69.06 17.41
C PRO A 21 15.62 -70.01 17.54
N GLN A 22 16.29 -70.06 18.62
CA GLN A 22 16.71 -71.39 19.16
C GLN A 22 17.30 -71.29 20.57
N GLN A 23 16.79 -72.15 21.38
CA GLN A 23 17.19 -72.72 22.62
C GLN A 23 18.51 -73.51 22.52
N SER A 24 19.32 -73.50 23.52
CA SER A 24 20.16 -74.59 24.04
C SER A 24 20.68 -74.21 25.42
N ASP A 25 20.22 -74.77 26.46
CA ASP A 25 20.56 -76.07 27.07
C ASP A 25 22.04 -76.19 27.49
N ASN A 26 22.15 -76.53 28.66
CA ASN A 26 23.15 -77.29 29.44
C ASN A 26 23.68 -76.50 30.64
N GLY A 27 23.48 -76.93 31.87
CA GLY A 27 23.48 -78.29 32.40
C GLY A 27 24.48 -78.34 33.50
N THR A 28 24.07 -78.97 34.47
CA THR A 28 24.76 -79.86 35.43
C THR A 28 25.02 -79.35 36.82
N ASN A 29 24.24 -79.92 37.74
CA ASN A 29 24.64 -80.86 38.81
C ASN A 29 25.52 -80.25 39.95
N ASN A 30 25.22 -80.41 41.19
CA ASN A 30 25.11 -81.65 41.98
C ASN A 30 24.85 -81.36 43.46
N HIS A 31 24.09 -82.26 44.01
CA HIS A 31 24.21 -83.04 45.28
C HIS A 31 23.99 -82.30 46.59
N ALA A 32 22.93 -82.64 47.25
CA ALA A 32 22.70 -83.73 48.22
C ALA A 32 23.32 -83.40 49.54
N ASP A 33 22.56 -83.35 50.59
CA ASP A 33 22.42 -84.52 51.43
C ASP A 33 21.38 -84.33 52.52
N ASN A 34 20.59 -85.32 52.70
CA ASN A 34 19.83 -85.90 53.79
C ASN A 34 20.27 -85.56 55.20
N THR A 35 19.34 -85.32 56.08
CA THR A 35 19.13 -86.20 57.20
C THR A 35 17.76 -85.99 57.88
N ALA A 36 17.03 -87.08 57.96
CA ALA A 36 15.82 -87.24 58.67
C ALA A 36 16.08 -87.32 60.23
N TYR A 37 15.21 -86.81 61.01
CA TYR A 37 15.01 -87.33 62.34
C TYR A 37 13.54 -87.42 62.67
N VAL A 38 13.15 -88.61 63.01
CA VAL A 38 11.85 -89.08 63.45
C VAL A 38 11.76 -88.78 64.98
N GLY A 39 10.63 -88.32 65.47
CA GLY A 39 10.37 -88.16 66.91
C GLY A 39 8.87 -88.08 67.15
N GLU A 40 8.41 -89.13 67.73
CA GLU A 40 7.09 -89.60 68.03
C GLU A 40 6.20 -88.68 68.89
N HIS A 41 4.91 -88.81 68.62
CA HIS A 41 3.70 -88.82 69.47
C HIS A 41 3.71 -88.15 70.89
N VAL A 42 2.76 -87.23 71.04
CA VAL A 42 1.84 -87.28 72.22
C VAL A 42 0.47 -86.70 71.78
N MET A 43 -0.53 -87.55 71.82
CA MET A 43 -1.96 -87.16 71.78
C MET A 43 -2.34 -86.40 73.06
N ALA A 44 -2.89 -85.25 72.93
CA ALA A 44 -3.71 -84.64 73.98
C ALA A 44 -5.03 -84.16 73.31
N SER A 45 -6.07 -84.94 73.63
CA SER A 45 -7.43 -84.56 73.34
C SER A 45 -7.86 -83.38 74.22
N THR A 46 -8.14 -82.24 73.67
CA THR A 46 -8.89 -81.18 74.33
C THR A 46 -10.12 -80.84 73.51
N THR A 47 -11.25 -81.11 74.15
CA THR A 47 -12.60 -80.74 73.71
C THR A 47 -12.68 -79.27 73.26
N ALA A 48 -12.83 -79.03 72.01
CA ALA A 48 -13.12 -77.70 71.46
C ALA A 48 -14.60 -77.36 71.67
N LYS A 49 -14.87 -76.48 72.61
CA LYS A 49 -16.14 -75.79 72.73
C LYS A 49 -16.43 -74.98 71.45
N SER A 50 -17.63 -75.17 70.91
CA SER A 50 -18.15 -74.55 69.69
C SER A 50 -18.27 -73.00 69.83
N HIS A 51 -17.20 -72.25 69.44
CA HIS A 51 -17.22 -70.80 69.21
C HIS A 51 -17.19 -70.46 67.76
N GLY A 52 -17.26 -71.44 66.83
CA GLY A 52 -17.08 -71.26 65.44
C GLY A 52 -18.24 -70.58 64.68
N LYS A 53 -19.45 -70.56 65.19
CA LYS A 53 -20.60 -69.96 64.48
C LYS A 53 -20.65 -68.43 64.69
N ALA A 54 -20.40 -67.92 65.91
CA ALA A 54 -20.40 -66.51 66.23
C ALA A 54 -19.23 -65.75 65.52
N ALA A 55 -18.03 -66.34 65.49
CA ALA A 55 -16.88 -65.80 64.83
C ALA A 55 -17.07 -65.76 63.28
N ARG A 56 -17.69 -66.82 62.72
CA ARG A 56 -18.02 -66.83 61.25
C ARG A 56 -19.10 -65.80 60.93
N ILE A 57 -20.13 -65.60 61.76
CA ILE A 57 -21.15 -64.58 61.52
C ILE A 57 -20.53 -63.20 61.65
N ALA A 58 -19.64 -62.92 62.61
CA ALA A 58 -18.96 -61.66 62.79
C ALA A 58 -18.07 -61.34 61.56
N ILE A 59 -17.32 -62.32 61.06
CA ILE A 59 -16.49 -62.16 59.82
C ILE A 59 -17.36 -61.90 58.59
N ILE A 60 -18.47 -62.64 58.43
CA ILE A 60 -19.41 -62.46 57.34
C ILE A 60 -20.06 -61.05 57.42
N THR A 61 -20.44 -60.61 58.65
CA THR A 61 -21.02 -59.28 58.85
C THR A 61 -20.02 -58.18 58.57
N ILE A 62 -18.76 -58.34 58.98
CA ILE A 62 -17.68 -57.39 58.67
C ILE A 62 -17.45 -57.34 57.10
N PHE A 63 -17.42 -58.50 56.47
CA PHE A 63 -17.30 -58.57 55.03
C PHE A 63 -18.50 -57.96 54.31
N ALA A 64 -19.72 -58.17 54.80
CA ALA A 64 -20.91 -57.58 54.21
C ALA A 64 -20.93 -56.04 54.36
N VAL A 65 -20.50 -55.55 55.57
CA VAL A 65 -20.37 -54.09 55.79
C VAL A 65 -19.29 -53.48 54.95
N LEU A 66 -18.14 -54.14 54.80
CA LEU A 66 -17.05 -53.71 53.88
C LEU A 66 -17.48 -53.74 52.45
N LEU A 67 -18.21 -54.77 52.01
CA LEU A 67 -18.74 -54.84 50.66
C LEU A 67 -19.80 -53.77 50.43
N ALA A 68 -20.71 -53.53 51.38
CA ALA A 68 -21.69 -52.46 51.30
C ALA A 68 -21.01 -51.07 51.24
N ALA A 69 -19.95 -50.87 52.02
CA ALA A 69 -19.15 -49.65 52.01
C ALA A 69 -18.41 -49.45 50.63
N LEU A 70 -17.89 -50.54 50.08
CA LEU A 70 -17.28 -50.54 48.74
C LEU A 70 -18.30 -50.21 47.62
N ILE A 71 -19.49 -50.80 47.70
CA ILE A 71 -20.58 -50.53 46.75
C ILE A 71 -21.03 -49.08 46.89
N ALA A 72 -21.23 -48.59 48.12
CA ALA A 72 -21.59 -47.21 48.40
C ALA A 72 -20.49 -46.24 47.88
N TYR A 73 -19.21 -46.54 48.12
CA TYR A 73 -18.08 -45.79 47.60
C TYR A 73 -18.11 -45.73 46.08
N PHE A 74 -18.41 -46.84 45.40
CA PHE A 74 -18.47 -46.91 43.95
C PHE A 74 -19.61 -46.04 43.39
N PHE A 75 -20.84 -46.18 43.89
CA PHE A 75 -21.99 -45.44 43.37
C PHE A 75 -21.99 -43.96 43.76
N VAL A 76 -21.67 -43.62 45.00
CA VAL A 76 -21.59 -42.24 45.46
C VAL A 76 -20.37 -41.55 44.85
N GLY A 77 -19.23 -42.25 44.79
CA GLY A 77 -18.01 -41.72 44.22
C GLY A 77 -18.19 -41.43 42.74
N ARG A 78 -18.81 -42.36 41.98
CA ARG A 78 -19.11 -42.17 40.56
C ARG A 78 -19.96 -40.90 40.32
N TRP A 79 -21.01 -40.71 41.10
CA TRP A 79 -21.88 -39.55 41.03
C TRP A 79 -21.13 -38.25 41.41
N TYR A 80 -20.34 -38.27 42.47
CA TYR A 80 -19.62 -37.10 42.99
C TYR A 80 -18.50 -36.61 42.07
N PHE A 81 -17.76 -37.55 41.43
CA PHE A 81 -16.63 -37.23 40.56
C PHE A 81 -17.00 -37.17 39.07
N GLN A 82 -18.29 -37.11 38.75
CA GLN A 82 -18.73 -37.08 37.33
C GLN A 82 -18.11 -35.90 36.59
N ASP A 83 -18.20 -34.67 37.19
CA ASP A 83 -17.77 -33.41 36.61
C ASP A 83 -16.61 -32.76 37.40
N LYS A 84 -15.91 -33.57 38.19
CA LYS A 84 -14.81 -33.11 39.04
C LYS A 84 -13.56 -33.94 38.83
N ALA A 85 -12.41 -33.35 39.21
CA ALA A 85 -11.14 -34.07 39.19
C ALA A 85 -11.19 -35.31 40.06
N ALA A 86 -10.77 -36.44 39.51
CA ALA A 86 -10.82 -37.76 40.17
C ALA A 86 -9.84 -37.84 41.38
N PRO A 87 -10.06 -38.75 42.32
CA PRO A 87 -9.12 -39.03 43.39
C PRO A 87 -7.74 -39.39 42.87
N GLY A 88 -6.69 -38.85 43.47
CA GLY A 88 -5.30 -39.09 43.09
C GLY A 88 -4.81 -38.26 41.92
N VAL A 89 -5.63 -37.43 41.29
CA VAL A 89 -5.18 -36.50 40.24
C VAL A 89 -4.44 -35.32 40.85
N HIS A 90 -3.27 -35.01 40.29
CA HIS A 90 -2.42 -33.90 40.72
C HIS A 90 -2.15 -32.94 39.56
N LEU A 91 -2.13 -31.66 39.84
CA LEU A 91 -1.52 -30.64 39.01
C LEU A 91 -0.06 -30.44 39.47
N GLY A 92 0.90 -30.92 38.73
CA GLY A 92 2.25 -31.07 39.25
C GLY A 92 2.26 -31.95 40.51
N ASN A 93 2.70 -31.39 41.63
CA ASN A 93 2.77 -32.10 42.89
C ASN A 93 1.58 -31.81 43.85
N VAL A 94 0.55 -31.10 43.36
CA VAL A 94 -0.57 -30.69 44.20
C VAL A 94 -1.84 -31.44 43.82
N SER A 95 -2.46 -32.10 44.85
CA SER A 95 -3.74 -32.78 44.63
C SER A 95 -4.85 -31.79 44.32
N VAL A 96 -5.59 -32.12 43.28
CA VAL A 96 -6.76 -31.34 42.80
C VAL A 96 -8.06 -32.14 42.94
N MET A 97 -8.04 -33.23 43.71
CA MET A 97 -9.18 -34.10 43.90
C MET A 97 -10.45 -33.32 44.30
N GLY A 98 -11.54 -33.61 43.59
CA GLY A 98 -12.86 -33.04 43.89
C GLY A 98 -13.11 -31.63 43.39
N GLN A 99 -12.12 -30.99 42.79
CA GLN A 99 -12.28 -29.66 42.21
C GLN A 99 -13.12 -29.72 40.93
N THR A 100 -14.04 -28.76 40.80
CA THR A 100 -14.82 -28.49 39.59
C THR A 100 -13.97 -27.82 38.52
N ARG A 101 -14.48 -27.70 37.29
CA ARG A 101 -13.82 -27.00 36.18
C ARG A 101 -13.38 -25.57 36.55
N GLU A 102 -14.25 -24.82 37.21
CA GLU A 102 -13.97 -23.45 37.64
C GLU A 102 -12.89 -23.38 38.74
N GLU A 103 -12.99 -24.25 39.73
CA GLU A 103 -11.98 -24.35 40.80
C GLU A 103 -10.61 -24.77 40.22
N LEU A 104 -10.59 -25.73 39.28
CA LEU A 104 -9.39 -26.13 38.56
C LEU A 104 -8.77 -24.97 37.78
N ALA A 105 -9.57 -24.19 37.03
CA ALA A 105 -9.09 -23.03 36.33
C ALA A 105 -8.46 -21.98 37.26
N ASN A 106 -9.07 -21.76 38.41
CA ASN A 106 -8.53 -20.87 39.44
C ASN A 106 -7.25 -21.43 40.06
N THR A 107 -7.20 -22.75 40.34
CA THR A 107 -5.99 -23.42 40.83
C THR A 107 -4.85 -23.34 39.83
N VAL A 108 -5.10 -23.59 38.54
CA VAL A 108 -4.10 -23.43 37.45
C VAL A 108 -3.56 -22.01 37.41
N LYS A 109 -4.43 -20.99 37.41
CA LYS A 109 -4.03 -19.58 37.43
C LYS A 109 -3.20 -19.21 38.65
N GLN A 110 -3.63 -19.65 39.81
CA GLN A 110 -2.91 -19.40 41.07
C GLN A 110 -1.52 -20.06 41.05
N ARG A 111 -1.43 -21.30 40.58
CA ARG A 111 -0.15 -22.02 40.49
C ARG A 111 0.76 -21.39 39.49
N LEU A 112 0.24 -21.02 38.32
CA LEU A 112 0.99 -20.27 37.28
C LEU A 112 1.62 -18.99 37.86
N ASN A 113 0.83 -18.18 38.57
CA ASN A 113 1.30 -16.91 39.13
C ASN A 113 2.34 -17.12 40.28
N ASN A 114 2.30 -18.23 40.95
CA ASN A 114 3.22 -18.54 42.04
C ASN A 114 4.46 -19.33 41.61
N THR A 115 4.52 -19.73 40.33
CA THR A 115 5.70 -20.44 39.80
C THR A 115 6.80 -19.46 39.47
N THR A 116 7.95 -19.60 40.07
CA THR A 116 9.14 -18.79 39.73
C THR A 116 10.39 -19.65 39.68
N VAL A 117 11.30 -19.29 38.78
CA VAL A 117 12.63 -19.89 38.69
C VAL A 117 13.66 -18.81 38.95
N THR A 118 14.54 -19.02 39.90
CA THR A 118 15.68 -18.13 40.14
C THR A 118 16.92 -18.76 39.54
N PHE A 119 17.48 -18.14 38.52
CA PHE A 119 18.75 -18.56 37.94
C PHE A 119 19.88 -17.82 38.64
N THR A 120 20.98 -18.51 38.91
CA THR A 120 22.15 -17.94 39.58
C THR A 120 23.43 -18.29 38.79
N ALA A 121 24.28 -17.30 38.57
CA ALA A 121 25.60 -17.49 37.96
C ALA A 121 26.60 -16.54 38.61
N GLU A 122 27.72 -17.08 39.09
CA GLU A 122 28.77 -16.29 39.78
C GLU A 122 28.15 -15.44 40.92
N SER A 123 28.18 -14.10 40.78
CA SER A 123 27.59 -13.16 41.76
C SER A 123 26.18 -12.68 41.35
N ASN A 124 25.72 -13.04 40.16
CA ASN A 124 24.44 -12.53 39.59
C ASN A 124 23.31 -13.53 39.77
N SER A 125 22.13 -13.01 39.96
CA SER A 125 20.92 -13.81 40.02
C SER A 125 19.76 -13.10 39.36
N VAL A 126 18.89 -13.87 38.69
CA VAL A 126 17.67 -13.37 38.11
C VAL A 126 16.50 -14.26 38.45
N LYS A 127 15.43 -13.66 38.94
CA LYS A 127 14.16 -14.35 39.24
C LYS A 127 13.20 -14.12 38.06
N ALA A 128 12.68 -15.22 37.51
CA ALA A 128 11.79 -15.23 36.38
C ALA A 128 10.45 -15.89 36.73
N SER A 129 9.36 -15.32 36.24
CA SER A 129 8.08 -16.02 36.15
C SER A 129 8.04 -16.89 34.88
N LEU A 130 7.07 -17.79 34.76
CA LEU A 130 6.89 -18.57 33.53
C LEU A 130 6.66 -17.67 32.29
N LYS A 131 6.00 -16.52 32.47
CA LYS A 131 5.81 -15.55 31.38
C LYS A 131 7.14 -14.94 30.93
N ASP A 132 8.02 -14.57 31.85
CA ASP A 132 9.34 -14.00 31.52
C ASP A 132 10.19 -15.03 30.77
N LEU A 133 9.94 -16.32 31.01
CA LEU A 133 10.58 -17.46 30.33
C LEU A 133 9.86 -17.88 29.03
N GLY A 134 9.01 -17.04 28.47
CA GLY A 134 8.36 -17.31 27.19
C GLY A 134 7.32 -18.44 27.23
N VAL A 135 6.82 -18.82 28.41
CA VAL A 135 5.82 -19.88 28.56
C VAL A 135 4.42 -19.30 28.43
N THR A 136 3.67 -19.80 27.47
CA THR A 136 2.24 -19.50 27.28
C THR A 136 1.41 -20.73 27.64
N VAL A 137 0.61 -20.63 28.69
CA VAL A 137 -0.21 -21.73 29.23
C VAL A 137 -1.63 -21.67 28.67
N ASP A 138 -2.09 -22.82 28.15
CA ASP A 138 -3.49 -23.05 27.78
C ASP A 138 -4.22 -23.60 29.03
N THR A 139 -4.87 -22.70 29.74
CA THR A 139 -5.61 -23.04 30.97
C THR A 139 -6.73 -24.03 30.70
N ASP A 140 -7.48 -23.88 29.60
CA ASP A 140 -8.63 -24.73 29.31
C ASP A 140 -8.19 -26.16 28.97
N LYS A 141 -7.16 -26.31 28.17
CA LYS A 141 -6.58 -27.65 27.89
C LYS A 141 -5.95 -28.26 29.10
N THR A 142 -5.34 -27.50 29.99
CA THR A 142 -4.82 -28.00 31.26
C THR A 142 -5.95 -28.53 32.13
N VAL A 143 -7.06 -27.79 32.24
CA VAL A 143 -8.26 -28.21 33.01
C VAL A 143 -8.88 -29.44 32.38
N ASP A 144 -8.99 -29.50 31.05
CA ASP A 144 -9.48 -30.71 30.37
C ASP A 144 -8.60 -31.93 30.64
N ALA A 145 -7.27 -31.75 30.61
CA ALA A 145 -6.34 -32.83 30.95
C ALA A 145 -6.49 -33.32 32.37
N LEU A 146 -6.72 -32.41 33.33
CA LEU A 146 -6.97 -32.77 34.75
C LEU A 146 -8.28 -33.53 34.94
N LEU A 147 -9.38 -33.09 34.32
CA LEU A 147 -10.69 -33.74 34.38
C LEU A 147 -10.69 -35.12 33.69
N ASN A 148 -9.90 -35.25 32.61
CA ASN A 148 -9.80 -36.48 31.84
C ASN A 148 -8.58 -37.34 32.16
N ALA A 149 -7.84 -37.01 33.24
CA ALA A 149 -6.63 -37.74 33.64
C ALA A 149 -6.87 -39.22 33.92
N LYS A 150 -8.11 -39.55 34.29
CA LYS A 150 -8.57 -40.94 34.51
C LYS A 150 -9.85 -41.17 33.72
N THR A 151 -9.88 -42.21 32.89
CA THR A 151 -11.02 -42.60 32.06
C THR A 151 -11.63 -43.92 32.51
N GLY A 152 -12.96 -44.02 32.49
CA GLY A 152 -13.72 -45.20 32.88
C GLY A 152 -14.06 -45.22 34.38
N ASP A 153 -15.23 -45.79 34.69
CA ASP A 153 -15.87 -45.72 36.02
C ASP A 153 -15.03 -46.29 37.17
N VAL A 154 -14.34 -47.42 36.93
CA VAL A 154 -13.48 -48.04 37.94
C VAL A 154 -12.14 -47.33 38.08
N ALA A 155 -11.55 -46.92 36.95
CA ALA A 155 -10.26 -46.22 36.93
C ALA A 155 -10.37 -44.83 37.59
N LYS A 156 -11.49 -44.11 37.38
CA LYS A 156 -11.75 -42.83 38.03
C LYS A 156 -11.70 -42.90 39.57
N LEU A 157 -12.12 -44.01 40.18
CA LEU A 157 -12.18 -44.17 41.62
C LEU A 157 -10.96 -44.85 42.25
N ASN A 158 -9.98 -45.24 41.43
CA ASN A 158 -8.74 -45.87 41.92
C ASN A 158 -7.84 -44.82 42.59
N ILE A 159 -7.76 -44.85 43.93
CA ILE A 159 -6.93 -43.96 44.73
C ILE A 159 -5.42 -44.25 44.65
N PHE A 160 -5.05 -45.43 44.14
CA PHE A 160 -3.65 -45.84 44.02
C PHE A 160 -3.02 -45.37 42.72
N ASP A 161 -3.84 -44.99 41.75
CA ASP A 161 -3.38 -44.36 40.52
C ASP A 161 -3.33 -42.84 40.72
N GLN A 162 -2.12 -42.27 40.65
CA GLN A 162 -1.85 -40.86 40.96
C GLN A 162 -1.21 -40.15 39.79
N PRO A 163 -1.96 -39.84 38.73
CA PRO A 163 -1.43 -39.10 37.61
C PRO A 163 -1.05 -37.65 37.96
N HIS A 164 0.17 -37.26 37.62
CA HIS A 164 0.69 -35.90 37.75
C HIS A 164 0.56 -35.21 36.39
N ILE A 165 -0.26 -34.22 36.30
CA ILE A 165 -0.53 -33.47 35.06
C ILE A 165 0.28 -32.18 35.10
N ALA A 166 1.08 -31.96 34.05
CA ALA A 166 1.79 -30.71 33.82
C ALA A 166 0.86 -29.65 33.25
N LEU A 167 1.30 -28.39 33.24
CA LEU A 167 0.62 -27.33 32.49
C LEU A 167 0.69 -27.65 30.99
N THR A 168 -0.40 -27.51 30.29
CA THR A 168 -0.41 -27.54 28.83
C THR A 168 0.08 -26.18 28.34
N ALA A 169 1.29 -26.12 27.80
CA ALA A 169 1.95 -24.86 27.45
C ALA A 169 2.78 -24.97 26.19
N THR A 170 2.97 -23.83 25.54
CA THR A 170 4.01 -23.60 24.53
C THR A 170 5.14 -22.80 25.16
N THR A 171 6.38 -23.06 24.72
CA THR A 171 7.57 -22.40 25.26
C THR A 171 8.34 -21.74 24.13
N ASP A 172 8.63 -20.46 24.25
CA ASP A 172 9.58 -19.76 23.40
C ASP A 172 10.95 -19.79 24.08
N LYS A 173 11.81 -20.66 23.57
CA LYS A 173 13.17 -20.87 24.12
C LYS A 173 14.06 -19.64 23.98
N GLU A 174 13.87 -18.86 22.90
CA GLU A 174 14.66 -17.66 22.65
C GLU A 174 14.33 -16.58 23.70
N THR A 175 13.07 -16.37 24.01
CA THR A 175 12.63 -15.46 25.08
C THR A 175 13.23 -15.86 26.43
N ALA A 176 13.20 -17.16 26.77
CA ALA A 176 13.80 -17.65 28.02
C ALA A 176 15.31 -17.37 28.09
N GLU A 177 16.03 -17.68 27.01
CA GLU A 177 17.49 -17.46 26.94
C GLU A 177 17.83 -15.97 27.04
N GLN A 178 17.11 -15.12 26.30
CA GLN A 178 17.32 -13.67 26.31
C GLN A 178 17.08 -13.08 27.70
N PHE A 179 16.00 -13.48 28.38
CA PHE A 179 15.67 -13.00 29.72
C PHE A 179 16.76 -13.41 30.74
N VAL A 180 17.16 -14.68 30.72
CA VAL A 180 18.18 -15.19 31.65
C VAL A 180 19.54 -14.58 31.37
N THR A 181 19.92 -14.42 30.08
CA THR A 181 21.17 -13.75 29.68
C THR A 181 21.16 -12.30 30.16
N ALA A 182 20.06 -11.58 29.98
CA ALA A 182 19.95 -10.19 30.40
C ALA A 182 20.09 -10.00 31.92
N GLY A 183 19.68 -11.00 32.70
CA GLY A 183 19.79 -10.94 34.15
C GLY A 183 21.12 -11.45 34.75
N LEU A 184 21.83 -12.30 34.02
CA LEU A 184 23.05 -12.94 34.53
C LEU A 184 24.35 -12.40 33.92
N VAL A 185 24.30 -11.76 32.74
CA VAL A 185 25.46 -11.30 31.99
C VAL A 185 25.38 -9.80 31.78
N ASP A 186 26.44 -9.08 32.10
CA ASP A 186 26.53 -7.66 31.82
C ASP A 186 26.46 -7.38 30.33
N GLU A 187 25.85 -6.26 29.95
CA GLU A 187 25.59 -5.92 28.56
C GLU A 187 26.83 -5.94 27.68
N ALA A 188 27.98 -5.46 28.22
CA ALA A 188 29.24 -5.43 27.52
C ALA A 188 29.85 -6.83 27.26
N ASP A 189 29.44 -7.83 28.04
CA ASP A 189 29.92 -9.21 27.95
C ASP A 189 29.00 -10.12 27.13
N ARG A 190 27.83 -9.62 26.69
CA ARG A 190 26.88 -10.40 25.87
C ARG A 190 27.34 -10.52 24.42
N ALA A 191 26.97 -11.62 23.78
CA ALA A 191 27.21 -11.76 22.34
C ALA A 191 26.49 -10.63 21.56
N GLN A 192 27.25 -10.00 20.66
CA GLN A 192 26.75 -8.95 19.79
C GLN A 192 26.43 -9.54 18.42
N ILE A 193 25.22 -9.28 17.93
CA ILE A 193 24.80 -9.72 16.60
C ILE A 193 25.41 -8.78 15.55
N ALA A 194 25.89 -9.34 14.44
CA ALA A 194 26.27 -8.56 13.27
C ALA A 194 25.13 -7.66 12.83
N THR A 195 25.42 -6.42 12.47
CA THR A 195 24.41 -5.46 12.02
C THR A 195 24.73 -4.87 10.65
N VAL A 196 23.70 -4.58 9.89
CA VAL A 196 23.76 -3.86 8.61
C VAL A 196 22.75 -2.73 8.68
N VAL A 197 23.23 -1.48 8.70
CA VAL A 197 22.40 -0.30 8.94
C VAL A 197 22.72 0.79 7.92
N TYR A 198 21.69 1.45 7.39
CA TYR A 198 21.89 2.57 6.47
C TYR A 198 22.42 3.80 7.19
N ASN A 199 23.57 4.27 6.75
CA ASN A 199 24.24 5.47 7.25
C ASN A 199 23.92 6.67 6.32
N LYS A 200 23.12 7.60 6.82
CA LYS A 200 22.72 8.79 6.06
C LYS A 200 23.88 9.72 5.69
N SER A 201 24.99 9.69 6.45
CA SER A 201 26.14 10.55 6.19
C SER A 201 26.99 10.02 5.04
N THR A 202 27.20 8.71 4.98
CA THR A 202 27.97 8.05 3.90
C THR A 202 27.06 7.67 2.72
N LYS A 203 25.74 7.67 2.94
CA LYS A 203 24.71 7.19 1.98
C LYS A 203 24.93 5.74 1.55
N GLN A 204 25.35 4.90 2.48
CA GLN A 204 25.59 3.48 2.28
C GLN A 204 25.11 2.68 3.49
N PHE A 205 24.92 1.39 3.30
CA PHE A 205 24.75 0.47 4.40
C PHE A 205 26.12 0.11 4.97
N ASP A 206 26.28 0.36 6.26
CA ASP A 206 27.47 0.00 7.00
C ASP A 206 27.27 -1.34 7.70
N TYR A 207 28.28 -2.19 7.67
CA TYR A 207 28.33 -3.46 8.37
C TYR A 207 29.14 -3.31 9.66
N THR A 208 28.64 -3.89 10.73
CA THR A 208 29.39 -4.08 11.98
C THR A 208 29.44 -5.57 12.29
N ALA A 209 30.66 -6.09 12.52
CA ALA A 209 30.88 -7.50 12.82
C ALA A 209 30.17 -7.89 14.13
N GLY A 210 29.64 -9.10 14.17
CA GLY A 210 29.19 -9.70 15.41
C GLY A 210 30.36 -10.09 16.31
N GLN A 211 30.11 -10.22 17.59
CA GLN A 211 31.10 -10.64 18.57
C GLN A 211 30.56 -11.77 19.44
N ASP A 212 31.41 -12.78 19.68
CA ASP A 212 31.11 -13.79 20.68
C ASP A 212 31.07 -13.13 22.07
N GLY A 213 30.25 -13.63 22.94
CA GLY A 213 30.13 -13.14 24.31
C GLY A 213 29.95 -14.27 25.30
N LYS A 214 29.36 -13.95 26.44
CA LYS A 214 28.93 -14.91 27.47
C LYS A 214 27.44 -15.13 27.44
N GLY A 215 27.00 -16.32 27.74
CA GLY A 215 25.60 -16.68 27.90
C GLY A 215 25.43 -17.86 28.85
N PRO A 216 24.22 -18.10 29.36
CA PRO A 216 23.92 -19.25 30.19
C PRO A 216 23.97 -20.54 29.37
N ASP A 217 24.19 -21.67 30.02
CA ASP A 217 23.96 -22.98 29.42
C ASP A 217 22.48 -23.14 29.11
N THR A 218 22.12 -23.06 27.84
CA THR A 218 20.74 -23.11 27.34
C THR A 218 20.03 -24.43 27.66
N ASN A 219 20.79 -25.54 27.78
CA ASN A 219 20.21 -26.83 28.16
C ASN A 219 19.71 -26.79 29.60
N VAL A 220 20.47 -26.17 30.50
CA VAL A 220 20.08 -26.00 31.89
C VAL A 220 18.86 -25.07 32.00
N VAL A 221 18.85 -23.98 31.27
CA VAL A 221 17.70 -23.06 31.24
C VAL A 221 16.45 -23.77 30.74
N ASN A 222 16.54 -24.46 29.59
CA ASN A 222 15.40 -25.19 29.00
C ASN A 222 14.89 -26.34 29.91
N ALA A 223 15.81 -27.03 30.59
CA ALA A 223 15.42 -28.08 31.57
C ALA A 223 14.66 -27.48 32.75
N ALA A 224 15.13 -26.34 33.28
CA ALA A 224 14.45 -25.64 34.36
C ALA A 224 13.04 -25.12 33.96
N VAL A 225 12.90 -24.59 32.74
CA VAL A 225 11.59 -24.18 32.23
C VAL A 225 10.64 -25.38 32.11
N LYS A 226 11.13 -26.50 31.55
CA LYS A 226 10.36 -27.73 31.43
C LYS A 226 9.89 -28.25 32.80
N GLU A 227 10.76 -28.24 33.80
CA GLU A 227 10.44 -28.67 35.17
C GLU A 227 9.40 -27.73 35.82
N ALA A 228 9.56 -26.42 35.66
CA ALA A 228 8.62 -25.43 36.19
C ALA A 228 7.21 -25.56 35.55
N VAL A 229 7.12 -25.98 34.30
CA VAL A 229 5.84 -26.33 33.63
C VAL A 229 5.27 -27.64 34.19
N ALA A 230 6.13 -28.59 34.55
CA ALA A 230 5.72 -29.88 35.09
C ALA A 230 5.27 -29.78 36.55
N THR A 231 5.89 -28.90 37.37
CA THR A 231 5.63 -28.73 38.80
C THR A 231 5.14 -27.29 39.14
N PRO A 232 3.98 -26.85 38.60
CA PRO A 232 3.51 -25.47 38.78
C PRO A 232 3.23 -25.14 40.25
N GLY A 233 3.62 -23.92 40.63
CA GLY A 233 3.50 -23.39 41.99
C GLY A 233 4.70 -23.66 42.88
N GLU A 234 5.74 -24.26 42.36
CA GLU A 234 7.03 -24.43 43.05
C GLU A 234 8.02 -23.32 42.66
N ASN A 235 8.90 -22.97 43.58
CA ASN A 235 9.96 -22.03 43.36
C ASN A 235 11.27 -22.81 43.32
N ALA A 236 11.97 -22.74 42.19
CA ALA A 236 13.25 -23.39 41.99
C ALA A 236 14.38 -22.37 41.98
N THR A 237 15.56 -22.77 42.49
CA THR A 237 16.82 -22.05 42.32
C THR A 237 17.75 -22.95 41.51
N VAL A 238 18.18 -22.46 40.37
CA VAL A 238 18.94 -23.24 39.38
C VAL A 238 20.28 -22.55 39.14
N PRO A 239 21.38 -23.19 39.55
CA PRO A 239 22.73 -22.70 39.24
C PRO A 239 23.03 -22.94 37.74
N VAL A 240 23.44 -21.88 37.05
CA VAL A 240 23.78 -21.92 35.61
C VAL A 240 25.24 -21.56 35.45
N LYS A 241 25.92 -22.29 34.61
CA LYS A 241 27.28 -21.93 34.19
C LYS A 241 27.20 -20.97 33.00
N LEU A 242 27.99 -19.90 33.06
CA LEU A 242 28.21 -19.05 31.91
C LEU A 242 29.20 -19.74 30.97
N GLN A 243 28.93 -19.71 29.69
CA GLN A 243 29.74 -20.27 28.62
C GLN A 243 29.88 -19.27 27.48
N THR A 244 30.78 -19.53 26.55
CA THR A 244 30.86 -18.71 25.32
C THR A 244 29.59 -18.83 24.54
N ALA A 245 28.87 -17.71 24.42
CA ALA A 245 27.76 -17.55 23.48
C ALA A 245 28.31 -17.07 22.15
N LYS A 246 28.16 -17.86 21.12
CA LYS A 246 28.58 -17.50 19.77
C LYS A 246 27.71 -16.40 19.22
N ASN A 247 28.28 -15.51 18.41
CA ASN A 247 27.50 -14.66 17.53
C ASN A 247 26.54 -15.57 16.73
N PRO A 248 25.20 -15.39 16.84
CA PRO A 248 24.25 -16.28 16.17
C PRO A 248 24.18 -16.07 14.67
N ILE A 249 24.81 -15.02 14.13
CA ILE A 249 24.75 -14.68 12.70
C ILE A 249 26.12 -14.80 12.08
N ASP A 250 26.20 -15.56 10.99
CA ASP A 250 27.41 -15.64 10.20
C ASP A 250 27.78 -14.28 9.60
N ASP A 251 28.99 -13.82 9.89
CA ASP A 251 29.48 -12.54 9.40
C ASP A 251 29.53 -12.47 7.88
N ALA A 252 29.78 -13.59 7.20
CA ALA A 252 29.76 -13.62 5.74
C ALA A 252 28.36 -13.33 5.17
N SER A 253 27.31 -13.85 5.82
CA SER A 253 25.94 -13.56 5.40
C SER A 253 25.54 -12.10 5.63
N ALA A 254 26.02 -11.49 6.72
CA ALA A 254 25.79 -10.07 7.00
C ALA A 254 26.57 -9.16 6.01
N GLN A 255 27.80 -9.49 5.68
CA GLN A 255 28.59 -8.78 4.65
C GLN A 255 27.96 -8.90 3.27
N GLN A 256 27.45 -10.09 2.92
CA GLN A 256 26.71 -10.27 1.66
C GLN A 256 25.44 -9.42 1.64
N THR A 257 24.70 -9.36 2.74
CA THR A 257 23.51 -8.51 2.88
C THR A 257 23.86 -7.02 2.73
N GLN A 258 24.97 -6.56 3.30
CA GLN A 258 25.48 -5.20 3.09
C GLN A 258 25.80 -4.93 1.62
N PHE A 259 26.54 -5.85 0.98
CA PHE A 259 26.90 -5.74 -0.43
C PHE A 259 25.63 -5.64 -1.31
N ASP A 260 24.68 -6.54 -1.07
CA ASP A 260 23.42 -6.58 -1.80
C ASP A 260 22.56 -5.32 -1.58
N ALA A 261 22.53 -4.78 -0.38
CA ALA A 261 21.84 -3.55 -0.07
C ALA A 261 22.49 -2.35 -0.78
N ASN A 262 23.81 -2.23 -0.72
CA ASN A 262 24.55 -1.15 -1.37
C ASN A 262 24.45 -1.20 -2.90
N ALA A 263 24.43 -2.39 -3.50
CA ALA A 263 24.24 -2.56 -4.94
C ALA A 263 22.89 -1.98 -5.41
N ARG A 264 21.85 -2.10 -4.59
CA ARG A 264 20.50 -1.62 -4.90
C ARG A 264 20.34 -0.11 -4.81
N LEU A 265 21.22 0.59 -4.08
CA LEU A 265 21.19 2.05 -3.99
C LEU A 265 21.48 2.75 -5.32
N GLY A 266 22.18 2.06 -6.22
CA GLY A 266 22.49 2.55 -7.57
C GLY A 266 21.40 2.31 -8.62
N LEU A 267 20.29 1.69 -8.27
CA LEU A 267 19.21 1.42 -9.19
C LEU A 267 18.54 2.71 -9.66
N LYS A 268 18.25 2.78 -10.95
CA LYS A 268 17.39 3.82 -11.52
C LYS A 268 15.96 3.33 -11.48
N LEU A 269 15.21 3.82 -10.53
CA LEU A 269 13.81 3.49 -10.33
C LEU A 269 12.98 4.75 -10.59
N THR A 270 12.03 4.65 -11.50
CA THR A 270 11.17 5.77 -11.91
C THR A 270 9.71 5.41 -11.70
N VAL A 271 8.95 6.38 -11.25
CA VAL A 271 7.48 6.31 -11.21
C VAL A 271 6.94 7.38 -12.14
N ASP A 272 6.06 7.04 -13.04
CA ASP A 272 5.47 7.96 -14.01
C ASP A 272 3.93 7.93 -13.99
N ASN A 273 3.32 8.89 -14.68
CA ASN A 273 1.87 8.95 -14.85
C ASN A 273 1.39 8.33 -16.19
N GLY A 274 2.27 7.62 -16.89
CA GLY A 274 1.95 7.00 -18.18
C GLY A 274 1.84 7.98 -19.37
N VAL A 275 2.02 9.28 -19.15
CA VAL A 275 1.84 10.31 -20.19
C VAL A 275 3.06 11.23 -20.33
N ASN A 276 3.33 12.06 -19.32
CA ASN A 276 4.33 13.12 -19.48
C ASN A 276 5.02 13.57 -18.18
N LYS A 277 4.72 12.93 -17.05
CA LYS A 277 5.34 13.25 -15.76
C LYS A 277 5.98 12.02 -15.16
N SER A 278 7.17 12.19 -14.59
CA SER A 278 7.90 11.12 -13.93
C SER A 278 8.69 11.62 -12.74
N VAL A 279 8.88 10.76 -11.76
CA VAL A 279 9.67 10.99 -10.54
C VAL A 279 10.71 9.87 -10.43
N THR A 280 11.98 10.24 -10.37
CA THR A 280 13.05 9.29 -10.09
C THR A 280 13.19 9.14 -8.57
N ILE A 281 13.26 7.90 -8.09
CA ILE A 281 13.35 7.58 -6.66
C ILE A 281 14.79 7.79 -6.20
N PRO A 282 15.04 8.67 -5.20
CA PRO A 282 16.38 8.90 -4.68
C PRO A 282 16.94 7.69 -3.93
N ALA A 283 18.27 7.52 -3.90
CA ALA A 283 18.95 6.44 -3.20
C ALA A 283 18.59 6.36 -1.70
N ASP A 284 18.44 7.49 -1.02
CA ASP A 284 18.01 7.54 0.39
C ASP A 284 16.61 6.95 0.60
N THR A 285 15.74 7.12 -0.40
CA THR A 285 14.40 6.54 -0.41
C THR A 285 14.47 5.04 -0.70
N ILE A 286 15.30 4.62 -1.68
CA ILE A 286 15.54 3.20 -1.96
C ILE A 286 16.05 2.50 -0.69
N ALA A 287 16.97 3.12 0.04
CA ALA A 287 17.47 2.58 1.31
C ALA A 287 16.35 2.32 2.33
N SER A 288 15.33 3.17 2.35
CA SER A 288 14.18 3.00 3.26
C SER A 288 13.27 1.80 2.92
N PHE A 289 13.38 1.29 1.71
CA PHE A 289 12.65 0.08 1.25
C PHE A 289 13.40 -1.21 1.59
N LEU A 290 14.67 -1.12 1.98
CA LEU A 290 15.55 -2.24 2.22
C LEU A 290 15.66 -2.53 3.71
N LYS A 291 15.29 -3.75 4.11
CA LYS A 291 15.32 -4.20 5.52
C LYS A 291 16.25 -5.40 5.67
N PRO A 292 17.47 -5.20 6.19
CA PRO A 292 18.29 -6.31 6.67
C PRO A 292 17.52 -7.07 7.77
N THR A 293 17.31 -8.36 7.59
CA THR A 293 16.53 -9.22 8.48
C THR A 293 17.37 -10.40 8.94
N VAL A 294 17.33 -10.65 10.25
CA VAL A 294 18.11 -11.70 10.91
C VAL A 294 17.25 -12.97 11.05
N ASN A 295 17.80 -14.10 10.64
CA ASN A 295 17.28 -15.43 10.94
C ASN A 295 18.25 -16.16 11.87
N LYS A 296 18.03 -16.05 13.19
CA LYS A 296 18.89 -16.66 14.19
C LYS A 296 18.86 -18.20 14.16
N ALA A 297 17.76 -18.80 13.73
CA ALA A 297 17.62 -20.26 13.66
C ALA A 297 18.55 -20.86 12.59
N GLU A 298 18.75 -20.13 11.49
CA GLU A 298 19.63 -20.53 10.39
C GLU A 298 21.01 -19.87 10.48
N GLY A 299 21.20 -18.93 11.41
CA GLY A 299 22.44 -18.18 11.56
C GLY A 299 22.72 -17.22 10.41
N THR A 300 21.70 -16.73 9.72
CA THR A 300 21.85 -15.93 8.50
C THR A 300 21.22 -14.55 8.62
N MET A 301 21.73 -13.61 7.82
CA MET A 301 21.09 -12.33 7.54
C MET A 301 20.69 -12.28 6.06
N SER A 302 19.55 -11.70 5.77
CA SER A 302 19.05 -11.52 4.41
C SER A 302 18.45 -10.13 4.22
N LEU A 303 18.36 -9.69 2.97
CA LEU A 303 17.74 -8.42 2.61
C LEU A 303 16.28 -8.65 2.22
N VAL A 304 15.36 -7.98 2.88
CA VAL A 304 13.94 -8.00 2.59
C VAL A 304 13.51 -6.66 2.02
N VAL A 305 12.68 -6.67 0.98
CA VAL A 305 12.11 -5.46 0.40
C VAL A 305 10.77 -5.15 1.07
N ASP A 306 10.66 -3.95 1.62
CA ASP A 306 9.45 -3.45 2.29
C ASP A 306 8.44 -2.91 1.27
N ARG A 307 7.51 -3.75 0.84
CA ARG A 307 6.46 -3.41 -0.14
C ARG A 307 5.48 -2.36 0.39
N ASP A 308 5.25 -2.32 1.70
CA ASP A 308 4.39 -1.32 2.33
C ASP A 308 5.04 0.06 2.30
N ALA A 309 6.34 0.13 2.56
CA ALA A 309 7.11 1.37 2.45
C ALA A 309 7.11 1.90 1.00
N ILE A 310 7.25 1.04 0.00
CA ILE A 310 7.16 1.41 -1.41
C ILE A 310 5.77 1.96 -1.73
N THR A 311 4.72 1.26 -1.35
CA THR A 311 3.33 1.69 -1.57
C THR A 311 3.06 3.05 -0.93
N LYS A 312 3.51 3.24 0.31
CA LYS A 312 3.37 4.51 1.03
C LYS A 312 4.13 5.65 0.35
N TYR A 313 5.31 5.39 -0.20
CA TYR A 313 6.08 6.40 -0.94
C TYR A 313 5.36 6.79 -2.23
N VAL A 314 4.98 5.80 -3.05
CA VAL A 314 4.32 6.02 -4.35
C VAL A 314 3.00 6.80 -4.21
N THR A 315 2.26 6.57 -3.13
CA THR A 315 0.99 7.26 -2.84
C THR A 315 1.14 8.51 -1.99
N SER A 316 2.38 8.92 -1.69
CA SER A 316 2.61 10.14 -0.90
C SER A 316 2.22 11.41 -1.66
N ASP A 317 1.82 12.45 -0.91
CA ASP A 317 1.46 13.75 -1.48
C ASP A 317 2.58 14.36 -2.34
N SER A 318 3.85 14.10 -2.00
CA SER A 318 4.99 14.62 -2.75
C SER A 318 5.08 13.99 -4.14
N VAL A 319 4.86 12.67 -4.25
CA VAL A 319 4.91 11.95 -5.52
C VAL A 319 3.65 12.22 -6.34
N THR A 320 2.47 12.13 -5.72
CA THR A 320 1.20 12.30 -6.44
C THR A 320 1.03 13.71 -7.00
N LYS A 321 1.46 14.76 -6.28
CA LYS A 321 1.46 16.14 -6.79
C LYS A 321 2.40 16.33 -7.98
N GLU A 322 3.59 15.72 -7.96
CA GLU A 322 4.55 15.83 -9.05
C GLU A 322 4.04 15.15 -10.32
N LEU A 323 3.32 14.02 -10.16
CA LEU A 323 2.76 13.23 -11.27
C LEU A 323 1.41 13.75 -11.77
N THR A 324 0.73 14.59 -11.01
CA THR A 324 -0.55 15.21 -11.40
C THR A 324 -0.29 16.31 -12.44
N VAL A 325 -1.12 16.35 -13.48
CA VAL A 325 -1.16 17.43 -14.44
C VAL A 325 -2.44 18.25 -14.17
N PRO A 326 -2.32 19.51 -13.76
CA PRO A 326 -3.50 20.33 -13.53
C PRO A 326 -4.21 20.62 -14.86
N LYS A 327 -5.53 20.55 -14.86
CA LYS A 327 -6.35 20.98 -16.01
C LYS A 327 -6.33 22.50 -16.15
N VAL A 328 -6.44 22.96 -17.38
CA VAL A 328 -6.60 24.38 -17.72
C VAL A 328 -8.02 24.60 -18.21
N THR A 329 -8.76 25.49 -17.55
CA THR A 329 -10.13 25.81 -17.93
C THR A 329 -10.16 26.50 -19.30
N ARG A 330 -10.97 25.97 -20.23
CA ARG A 330 -11.27 26.64 -21.48
C ARG A 330 -12.09 27.89 -21.19
N GLU A 331 -11.62 29.06 -21.58
CA GLU A 331 -12.44 30.29 -21.53
C GLU A 331 -12.88 30.67 -22.95
N VAL A 332 -14.17 30.77 -23.14
CA VAL A 332 -14.79 31.16 -24.44
C VAL A 332 -15.56 32.45 -24.27
N TYR A 333 -15.52 33.30 -25.28
CA TYR A 333 -16.42 34.44 -25.32
C TYR A 333 -17.79 33.99 -25.82
N ILE A 334 -18.83 34.54 -25.23
CA ILE A 334 -20.23 34.36 -25.68
C ILE A 334 -20.86 35.72 -25.95
N THR A 335 -21.85 35.76 -26.85
CA THR A 335 -22.75 36.92 -26.98
C THR A 335 -23.42 37.20 -25.64
N PRO A 336 -23.96 38.42 -25.43
CA PRO A 336 -24.81 38.66 -24.29
C PRO A 336 -25.88 37.60 -24.15
N LYS A 337 -26.21 37.19 -22.90
CA LYS A 337 -27.18 36.10 -22.66
C LYS A 337 -28.58 36.42 -23.15
N ASP A 338 -28.95 37.68 -23.14
CA ASP A 338 -30.22 38.19 -23.72
C ASP A 338 -30.21 38.17 -25.26
N GLU A 339 -29.04 38.03 -25.89
CA GLU A 339 -28.86 37.79 -27.32
C GLU A 339 -28.55 36.34 -27.66
N GLY A 340 -28.82 35.41 -26.74
CA GLY A 340 -28.74 33.97 -26.95
C GLY A 340 -27.50 33.27 -26.35
N GLY A 341 -26.49 33.99 -25.85
CA GLY A 341 -25.31 33.38 -25.18
C GLY A 341 -24.52 32.43 -26.08
N VAL A 342 -24.39 32.74 -27.37
CA VAL A 342 -23.72 31.90 -28.36
C VAL A 342 -22.21 32.15 -28.33
N GLU A 343 -21.41 31.06 -28.43
CA GLU A 343 -19.94 31.19 -28.52
C GLU A 343 -19.54 31.96 -29.76
N ILE A 344 -18.64 32.91 -29.57
CA ILE A 344 -18.14 33.79 -30.63
C ILE A 344 -16.60 33.77 -30.69
N GLY A 345 -16.08 33.54 -31.88
CA GLY A 345 -14.66 33.68 -32.17
C GLY A 345 -13.78 32.55 -31.63
N ALA A 346 -12.50 32.88 -31.44
CA ALA A 346 -11.53 31.97 -30.89
C ALA A 346 -11.58 31.93 -29.37
N ASP A 347 -11.13 30.83 -28.80
CA ASP A 347 -11.01 30.68 -27.35
C ASP A 347 -10.13 31.79 -26.76
N LYS A 348 -10.57 32.41 -25.68
CA LYS A 348 -9.76 33.33 -24.88
C LYS A 348 -8.61 32.59 -24.19
N THR A 349 -8.89 31.37 -23.75
CA THR A 349 -7.91 30.44 -23.19
C THR A 349 -8.24 29.03 -23.68
N LEU A 350 -7.29 28.37 -24.31
CA LEU A 350 -7.45 26.98 -24.72
C LEU A 350 -7.57 26.07 -23.49
N GLY A 351 -8.56 25.19 -23.49
CA GLY A 351 -8.68 24.14 -22.49
C GLY A 351 -7.58 23.10 -22.65
N VAL A 352 -7.08 22.62 -21.53
CA VAL A 352 -6.14 21.50 -21.50
C VAL A 352 -6.63 20.50 -20.48
N ASP A 353 -6.78 19.25 -20.87
CA ASP A 353 -7.13 18.17 -19.96
C ASP A 353 -6.00 17.94 -18.97
N GLY A 354 -6.37 17.73 -17.74
CA GLY A 354 -5.46 17.35 -16.67
C GLY A 354 -5.38 15.84 -16.50
N ILE A 355 -4.48 15.42 -15.64
CA ILE A 355 -4.33 14.02 -15.21
C ILE A 355 -4.31 14.02 -13.69
N GLU A 356 -5.18 13.25 -13.08
CA GLU A 356 -5.25 13.05 -11.64
C GLU A 356 -4.72 11.67 -11.27
N VAL A 357 -3.80 11.60 -10.30
CA VAL A 357 -3.32 10.33 -9.75
C VAL A 357 -4.38 9.78 -8.80
N THR A 358 -4.87 8.57 -9.07
CA THR A 358 -5.96 7.93 -8.30
C THR A 358 -5.51 6.80 -7.41
N GLY A 359 -4.27 6.33 -7.57
CA GLY A 359 -3.73 5.24 -6.78
C GLY A 359 -2.33 4.82 -7.20
N ALA A 360 -1.83 3.77 -6.56
CA ALA A 360 -0.46 3.29 -6.77
C ALA A 360 -0.21 2.63 -8.13
N GLY A 361 -1.25 2.15 -8.83
CA GLY A 361 -1.10 1.41 -10.08
C GLY A 361 -0.29 0.12 -9.92
N ASP A 362 0.54 -0.20 -10.91
CA ASP A 362 1.46 -1.35 -10.88
C ASP A 362 2.80 -1.03 -10.19
N ALA A 363 3.02 0.24 -9.83
CA ALA A 363 4.30 0.73 -9.36
C ALA A 363 4.84 -0.02 -8.13
N PRO A 364 4.07 -0.31 -7.05
CA PRO A 364 4.65 -0.98 -5.89
C PRO A 364 5.18 -2.38 -6.20
N GLU A 365 4.45 -3.15 -6.98
CA GLU A 365 4.85 -4.52 -7.33
C GLU A 365 6.04 -4.55 -8.27
N ARG A 366 6.05 -3.71 -9.30
CA ARG A 366 7.16 -3.60 -10.25
C ARG A 366 8.44 -3.12 -9.59
N LEU A 367 8.34 -2.08 -8.75
CA LEU A 367 9.48 -1.56 -7.99
C LEU A 367 10.04 -2.60 -7.03
N ALA A 368 9.18 -3.28 -6.26
CA ALA A 368 9.61 -4.32 -5.32
C ALA A 368 10.33 -5.46 -6.05
N THR A 369 9.73 -5.97 -7.13
CA THR A 369 10.35 -7.03 -7.95
C THR A 369 11.67 -6.61 -8.56
N ALA A 370 11.76 -5.38 -9.07
CA ALA A 370 13.01 -4.84 -9.63
C ALA A 370 14.10 -4.71 -8.57
N ILE A 371 13.77 -4.23 -7.38
CA ILE A 371 14.69 -4.15 -6.24
C ILE A 371 15.16 -5.55 -5.82
N GLU A 372 14.25 -6.53 -5.71
CA GLU A 372 14.59 -7.92 -5.39
C GLU A 372 15.57 -8.50 -6.41
N GLN A 373 15.35 -8.25 -7.69
CA GLN A 373 16.18 -8.71 -8.81
C GLN A 373 17.42 -7.86 -9.07
N ASN A 374 17.63 -6.78 -8.31
CA ASN A 374 18.71 -5.80 -8.51
C ASN A 374 18.70 -5.22 -9.94
N GLN A 375 17.53 -4.80 -10.43
CA GLN A 375 17.32 -4.25 -11.77
C GLN A 375 16.67 -2.87 -11.71
N SER A 376 17.06 -1.99 -12.63
CA SER A 376 16.39 -0.70 -12.81
C SER A 376 15.06 -0.91 -13.55
N THR A 377 14.04 -0.10 -13.23
CA THR A 377 12.73 -0.18 -13.87
C THR A 377 12.00 1.16 -13.84
N ASP A 378 11.12 1.33 -14.83
CA ASP A 378 10.07 2.33 -14.81
C ASP A 378 8.76 1.65 -14.41
N SER A 379 7.91 2.38 -13.70
CA SER A 379 6.63 1.91 -13.19
C SER A 379 5.60 3.02 -13.29
N THR A 380 4.31 2.66 -13.36
CA THR A 380 3.26 3.64 -13.62
C THR A 380 2.23 3.63 -12.50
N VAL A 381 1.82 4.83 -12.05
CA VAL A 381 0.71 4.98 -11.09
C VAL A 381 -0.64 4.88 -11.81
N ALA A 382 -1.68 4.59 -11.06
CA ALA A 382 -3.03 4.66 -11.58
C ALA A 382 -3.45 6.12 -11.74
N VAL A 383 -3.94 6.48 -12.93
CA VAL A 383 -4.38 7.83 -13.26
C VAL A 383 -5.79 7.85 -13.81
N LYS A 384 -6.38 9.03 -13.79
CA LYS A 384 -7.67 9.33 -14.38
C LYS A 384 -7.55 10.64 -15.14
N ASP A 385 -8.12 10.68 -16.35
CA ASP A 385 -8.29 11.91 -17.09
C ASP A 385 -9.20 12.87 -16.32
N SER A 386 -8.77 14.13 -16.27
CA SER A 386 -9.51 15.23 -15.67
C SER A 386 -9.84 16.24 -16.77
N PRO A 387 -10.96 16.05 -17.48
CA PRO A 387 -11.35 16.96 -18.56
C PRO A 387 -11.42 18.40 -18.07
N TYR A 388 -11.02 19.33 -18.95
CA TYR A 388 -11.09 20.74 -18.63
C TYR A 388 -12.54 21.22 -18.45
N ASP A 389 -12.70 22.24 -17.62
CA ASP A 389 -13.98 22.94 -17.49
C ASP A 389 -14.06 24.02 -18.58
N VAL A 390 -15.31 24.35 -18.98
CA VAL A 390 -15.59 25.45 -19.90
C VAL A 390 -16.17 26.60 -19.09
N LYS A 391 -15.52 27.77 -19.20
CA LYS A 391 -15.99 29.03 -18.61
C LYS A 391 -16.39 29.98 -19.72
N GLN A 392 -17.67 30.32 -19.76
CA GLN A 392 -18.21 31.32 -20.66
C GLN A 392 -17.94 32.71 -20.12
N VAL A 393 -17.38 33.57 -20.94
CA VAL A 393 -17.14 34.99 -20.65
C VAL A 393 -18.02 35.81 -21.57
N GLU A 394 -19.05 36.39 -20.99
CA GLU A 394 -19.97 37.26 -21.73
C GLU A 394 -19.21 38.50 -22.21
N VAL A 395 -19.28 38.81 -23.51
CA VAL A 395 -18.70 40.07 -24.00
C VAL A 395 -19.48 41.24 -23.42
N PRO A 396 -18.81 42.33 -23.02
CA PRO A 396 -19.51 43.50 -22.48
C PRO A 396 -20.55 44.00 -23.48
N HIS A 397 -21.78 44.05 -23.06
CA HIS A 397 -22.88 44.64 -23.82
C HIS A 397 -22.87 46.16 -23.60
N ASN A 398 -22.03 46.88 -24.36
CA ASN A 398 -21.88 48.29 -24.24
C ASN A 398 -22.52 48.98 -25.43
N PHE A 399 -23.83 48.82 -25.63
CA PHE A 399 -24.48 49.54 -26.68
C PHE A 399 -25.76 50.26 -26.14
N ASP A 400 -25.55 51.43 -25.64
CA ASP A 400 -26.67 52.38 -25.46
C ASP A 400 -26.26 53.69 -26.13
N THR A 401 -26.90 53.98 -27.26
CA THR A 401 -26.65 55.21 -27.98
C THR A 401 -26.99 56.43 -27.14
N ALA A 402 -27.97 56.32 -26.20
CA ALA A 402 -28.34 57.39 -25.29
C ALA A 402 -27.23 57.67 -24.29
N ASN A 403 -26.45 56.68 -23.87
CA ASN A 403 -25.30 56.81 -22.96
C ASN A 403 -24.00 57.19 -23.67
N GLY A 404 -24.01 57.31 -24.97
CA GLY A 404 -22.82 57.70 -25.75
C GLY A 404 -21.81 56.55 -25.90
N ASP A 405 -22.28 55.29 -25.90
CA ASP A 405 -21.44 54.12 -26.11
C ASP A 405 -20.79 54.11 -27.52
N LYS A 406 -19.59 53.54 -27.59
CA LYS A 406 -18.84 53.41 -28.84
C LYS A 406 -19.36 52.23 -29.63
N TRP A 407 -19.53 52.42 -30.95
CA TRP A 407 -19.87 51.37 -31.87
C TRP A 407 -19.37 51.66 -33.28
N VAL A 408 -19.37 50.65 -34.14
CA VAL A 408 -18.91 50.77 -35.52
C VAL A 408 -20.03 50.32 -36.47
N HIS A 409 -20.32 51.12 -37.46
CA HIS A 409 -21.20 50.77 -38.58
C HIS A 409 -20.36 50.51 -39.82
N VAL A 410 -20.49 49.33 -40.37
CA VAL A 410 -19.88 48.93 -41.62
C VAL A 410 -20.98 48.89 -42.69
N ASP A 411 -20.90 49.81 -43.64
CA ASP A 411 -21.83 49.92 -44.74
C ASP A 411 -21.17 49.29 -46.00
N LEU A 412 -21.60 48.05 -46.31
CA LEU A 412 -21.07 47.31 -47.43
C LEU A 412 -21.41 47.94 -48.77
N THR A 413 -22.57 48.63 -48.90
CA THR A 413 -22.99 49.28 -50.15
C THR A 413 -22.09 50.45 -50.50
N ASN A 414 -21.74 51.23 -49.49
CA ASN A 414 -20.88 52.40 -49.68
C ASN A 414 -19.39 52.13 -49.38
N GLN A 415 -19.04 50.92 -49.02
CA GLN A 415 -17.69 50.50 -48.63
C GLN A 415 -17.05 51.45 -47.62
N THR A 416 -17.76 51.68 -46.53
CA THR A 416 -17.30 52.56 -45.46
C THR A 416 -17.49 51.91 -44.07
N ALA A 417 -16.57 52.20 -43.16
CA ALA A 417 -16.73 51.94 -41.75
C ALA A 417 -16.84 53.27 -41.01
N THR A 418 -17.88 53.44 -40.22
CA THR A 418 -18.11 54.69 -39.45
C THR A 418 -18.07 54.37 -37.94
N ALA A 419 -17.18 54.99 -37.23
CA ALA A 419 -17.10 54.95 -35.78
C ALA A 419 -18.04 55.97 -35.17
N TYR A 420 -18.87 55.52 -34.25
CA TYR A 420 -19.83 56.35 -33.52
C TYR A 420 -19.54 56.37 -32.02
N GLN A 421 -19.88 57.46 -31.40
CA GLN A 421 -20.09 57.55 -29.94
C GLN A 421 -21.52 58.04 -29.70
N GLY A 422 -22.35 57.15 -29.19
CA GLY A 422 -23.78 57.35 -29.19
C GLY A 422 -24.33 57.53 -30.62
N THR A 423 -24.97 58.66 -30.88
CA THR A 423 -25.46 59.00 -32.23
C THR A 423 -24.49 59.88 -33.01
N THR A 424 -23.36 60.30 -32.42
CA THR A 424 -22.39 61.18 -33.03
C THR A 424 -21.37 60.41 -33.83
N VAL A 425 -21.17 60.78 -35.08
CA VAL A 425 -20.07 60.29 -35.94
C VAL A 425 -18.76 60.83 -35.41
N VAL A 426 -17.85 59.91 -35.02
CA VAL A 426 -16.51 60.26 -34.53
C VAL A 426 -15.53 60.30 -35.74
N LYS A 427 -15.58 59.24 -36.55
CA LYS A 427 -14.75 59.17 -37.73
C LYS A 427 -15.32 58.20 -38.77
N LYS A 428 -15.14 58.50 -40.05
CA LYS A 428 -15.55 57.66 -41.16
C LYS A 428 -14.35 57.27 -42.02
N PHE A 429 -14.30 56.04 -42.46
CA PHE A 429 -13.20 55.44 -43.21
C PHE A 429 -13.71 54.77 -44.46
N ASN A 430 -12.90 54.77 -45.51
CA ASN A 430 -13.07 53.85 -46.62
C ASN A 430 -12.56 52.47 -46.24
N ILE A 431 -13.23 51.46 -46.73
CA ILE A 431 -12.89 50.05 -46.51
C ILE A 431 -12.88 49.26 -47.80
N ALA A 432 -12.30 48.07 -47.74
CA ALA A 432 -12.55 47.05 -48.74
C ALA A 432 -13.09 45.81 -48.04
N SER A 433 -14.36 45.49 -48.26
CA SER A 433 -15.03 44.32 -47.71
C SER A 433 -14.69 43.04 -48.47
N GLY A 434 -15.32 41.94 -48.12
CA GLY A 434 -15.22 40.65 -48.78
C GLY A 434 -15.52 40.73 -50.28
N LYS A 435 -14.77 39.99 -51.08
CA LYS A 435 -14.89 39.95 -52.53
C LYS A 435 -16.20 39.26 -52.93
N PRO A 436 -16.99 39.84 -53.86
CA PRO A 436 -18.17 39.16 -54.40
C PRO A 436 -17.74 38.00 -55.33
N THR A 437 -17.78 36.79 -54.80
CA THR A 437 -17.60 35.53 -55.53
C THR A 437 -18.97 34.96 -55.98
N ALA A 438 -18.97 34.11 -56.98
CA ALA A 438 -20.19 33.51 -57.49
C ALA A 438 -20.96 32.66 -56.47
N ASP A 439 -20.24 32.06 -55.54
CA ASP A 439 -20.74 31.22 -54.44
C ASP A 439 -20.97 32.00 -53.14
N GLY A 440 -20.57 33.26 -53.08
CA GLY A 440 -20.65 34.10 -51.90
C GLY A 440 -19.66 33.76 -50.79
N SER A 441 -18.74 32.83 -50.99
CA SER A 441 -17.83 32.31 -49.98
C SER A 441 -16.87 33.33 -49.37
N MET A 442 -16.64 34.45 -50.06
CA MET A 442 -15.74 35.51 -49.62
C MET A 442 -16.47 36.81 -49.24
N LEU A 443 -17.79 36.82 -49.22
CA LEU A 443 -18.54 37.99 -48.78
C LEU A 443 -18.35 38.26 -47.28
N SER A 444 -18.37 39.53 -46.88
CA SER A 444 -18.52 39.86 -45.46
C SER A 444 -19.94 39.58 -44.99
N ASP A 445 -20.07 38.96 -43.84
CA ASP A 445 -21.37 38.68 -43.23
C ASP A 445 -22.07 39.95 -42.77
N THR A 446 -23.38 40.00 -42.94
CA THR A 446 -24.22 41.09 -42.41
C THR A 446 -24.83 40.70 -41.07
N GLY A 447 -24.92 41.65 -40.16
CA GLY A 447 -25.48 41.39 -38.83
C GLY A 447 -25.00 42.37 -37.79
N THR A 448 -25.31 42.05 -36.57
CA THR A 448 -24.82 42.74 -35.40
C THR A 448 -23.81 41.84 -34.67
N PHE A 449 -22.62 42.31 -34.51
CA PHE A 449 -21.51 41.57 -33.97
C PHE A 449 -20.83 42.38 -32.87
N TYR A 450 -19.87 41.78 -32.17
CA TYR A 450 -19.08 42.41 -31.14
C TYR A 450 -17.58 42.12 -31.33
N VAL A 451 -16.72 43.11 -31.07
CA VAL A 451 -15.29 42.86 -31.02
C VAL A 451 -14.96 41.92 -29.87
N TYR A 452 -14.46 40.73 -30.14
CA TYR A 452 -14.19 39.72 -29.10
C TYR A 452 -12.70 39.40 -28.92
N LEU A 453 -11.85 39.71 -29.95
CA LEU A 453 -10.43 39.38 -29.93
C LEU A 453 -9.64 40.44 -30.66
N LYS A 454 -8.45 40.79 -30.18
CA LYS A 454 -7.63 41.82 -30.78
C LYS A 454 -6.15 41.46 -30.79
N TYR A 455 -5.47 41.76 -31.86
CA TYR A 455 -4.02 41.62 -32.01
C TYR A 455 -3.42 42.86 -32.66
N GLU A 456 -2.27 43.32 -32.15
CA GLU A 456 -1.50 44.38 -32.81
C GLU A 456 -0.94 43.90 -34.15
N SER A 457 -0.55 42.60 -34.22
CA SER A 457 -0.11 41.93 -35.45
C SER A 457 -0.28 40.43 -35.33
N GLN A 458 -0.74 39.78 -36.39
CA GLN A 458 -0.90 38.33 -36.45
C GLN A 458 -0.70 37.83 -37.89
N THR A 459 -0.24 36.60 -38.08
CA THR A 459 -0.38 35.89 -39.36
C THR A 459 -1.81 35.41 -39.50
N MET A 460 -2.56 35.92 -40.44
CA MET A 460 -3.90 35.47 -40.77
C MET A 460 -3.84 34.38 -41.81
N VAL A 461 -4.47 33.23 -41.52
CA VAL A 461 -4.50 32.04 -42.38
C VAL A 461 -5.93 31.64 -42.64
N GLY A 462 -6.27 31.37 -43.86
CA GLY A 462 -7.58 30.87 -44.27
C GLY A 462 -7.48 30.07 -45.57
N GLU A 463 -8.62 29.61 -46.08
CA GLU A 463 -8.65 28.89 -47.36
C GLU A 463 -8.10 29.76 -48.50
N GLY A 464 -7.02 29.31 -49.10
CA GLY A 464 -6.38 29.99 -50.22
C GLY A 464 -5.49 31.18 -49.89
N TYR A 465 -5.27 31.52 -48.60
CA TYR A 465 -4.35 32.59 -48.22
C TYR A 465 -3.56 32.33 -46.94
N ASN A 466 -2.38 32.91 -46.88
CA ASN A 466 -1.53 33.00 -45.70
C ASN A 466 -0.91 34.41 -45.68
N GLN A 467 -1.37 35.24 -44.74
CA GLN A 467 -1.02 36.65 -44.67
C GLN A 467 -0.24 36.95 -43.39
N PRO A 468 1.09 36.90 -43.42
CA PRO A 468 1.92 37.15 -42.25
C PRO A 468 1.94 38.64 -41.86
N GLY A 469 1.96 38.91 -40.55
CA GLY A 469 2.16 40.26 -40.04
C GLY A 469 1.02 41.24 -40.32
N THR A 470 -0.21 40.76 -40.49
CA THR A 470 -1.40 41.62 -40.62
C THR A 470 -1.52 42.52 -39.40
N PRO A 471 -1.60 43.85 -39.54
CA PRO A 471 -1.58 44.76 -38.40
C PRO A 471 -2.97 45.17 -37.90
N TRP A 472 -3.07 45.49 -36.61
CA TRP A 472 -4.20 46.15 -35.97
C TRP A 472 -5.55 45.44 -36.16
N ILE A 473 -5.60 44.19 -35.75
CA ILE A 473 -6.71 43.28 -35.97
C ILE A 473 -7.72 43.38 -34.83
N SER A 474 -8.98 43.57 -35.17
CA SER A 474 -10.12 43.49 -34.27
C SER A 474 -11.13 42.52 -34.84
N TYR A 475 -11.12 41.26 -34.37
CA TYR A 475 -12.07 40.23 -34.77
C TYR A 475 -13.45 40.50 -34.18
N TYR A 476 -14.49 40.38 -34.99
CA TYR A 476 -15.87 40.61 -34.59
C TYR A 476 -16.84 39.47 -34.97
N ASN A 477 -16.53 38.65 -35.98
CA ASN A 477 -17.36 37.56 -36.45
C ASN A 477 -16.49 36.39 -36.95
N GLY A 478 -16.45 35.23 -36.24
CA GLY A 478 -15.63 34.10 -36.64
C GLY A 478 -14.21 34.48 -37.05
N GLY A 479 -13.86 34.31 -38.33
CA GLY A 479 -12.60 34.74 -38.88
C GLY A 479 -12.56 36.18 -39.40
N GLU A 480 -13.70 36.90 -39.38
CA GLU A 480 -13.78 38.28 -39.92
C GLU A 480 -13.29 39.32 -38.92
N ALA A 481 -12.52 40.25 -39.39
CA ALA A 481 -11.91 41.30 -38.57
C ALA A 481 -11.84 42.62 -39.32
N LEU A 482 -11.85 43.72 -38.57
CA LEU A 482 -11.34 45.02 -39.02
C LEU A 482 -9.81 44.98 -38.90
N HIS A 483 -9.06 45.18 -39.96
CA HIS A 483 -7.60 45.15 -39.89
C HIS A 483 -6.92 46.00 -40.97
N GLY A 484 -5.64 46.30 -40.76
CA GLY A 484 -4.83 47.03 -41.70
C GLY A 484 -4.26 46.15 -42.84
N VAL A 485 -4.13 46.73 -44.04
CA VAL A 485 -3.48 46.07 -45.17
C VAL A 485 -2.33 46.94 -45.68
N PRO A 486 -1.09 46.61 -45.35
CA PRO A 486 0.07 47.34 -45.84
C PRO A 486 0.39 46.97 -47.30
N ALA A 487 0.97 47.90 -48.04
CA ALA A 487 1.27 47.75 -49.46
C ALA A 487 2.20 46.56 -49.79
N TYR A 488 3.09 46.24 -48.87
CA TYR A 488 4.04 45.12 -49.07
C TYR A 488 3.38 43.72 -49.01
N MET A 489 2.16 43.67 -48.46
CA MET A 489 1.47 42.38 -48.34
C MET A 489 0.60 42.06 -49.55
N TRP A 490 -0.07 43.08 -50.11
CA TRP A 490 -1.13 42.90 -51.08
C TRP A 490 -0.97 43.75 -52.34
N GLY A 491 0.22 44.29 -52.61
CA GLY A 491 0.45 45.11 -53.75
C GLY A 491 -0.49 46.32 -53.83
N GLU A 492 -1.55 46.25 -54.63
CA GLU A 492 -2.52 47.33 -54.83
C GLU A 492 -3.67 47.35 -53.83
N HIS A 493 -3.74 46.42 -52.85
CA HIS A 493 -4.83 46.38 -51.86
C HIS A 493 -5.05 47.66 -51.05
N PRO A 494 -4.04 48.42 -50.67
CA PRO A 494 -4.27 49.74 -50.06
C PRO A 494 -5.02 50.71 -50.98
N ILE A 495 -4.87 50.59 -52.32
CA ILE A 495 -5.60 51.37 -53.33
C ILE A 495 -7.07 50.92 -53.35
N TYR A 496 -7.35 49.61 -53.26
CA TYR A 496 -8.72 49.08 -53.17
C TYR A 496 -9.44 49.66 -51.95
N VAL A 497 -8.80 49.63 -50.78
CA VAL A 497 -9.35 50.25 -49.57
C VAL A 497 -9.64 51.73 -49.79
N GLN A 498 -8.68 52.46 -50.32
CA GLN A 498 -8.84 53.86 -50.56
C GLN A 498 -10.00 54.19 -51.51
N GLN A 499 -10.24 53.32 -52.45
CA GLN A 499 -11.30 53.47 -53.47
C GLN A 499 -12.60 52.74 -53.14
N GLY A 500 -12.67 52.02 -52.01
CA GLY A 500 -13.84 51.27 -51.61
C GLY A 500 -14.17 50.10 -52.51
N ILE A 501 -13.13 49.34 -52.96
CA ILE A 501 -13.31 48.19 -53.85
C ILE A 501 -13.24 46.91 -53.04
N PRO A 502 -14.31 46.09 -52.98
CA PRO A 502 -14.30 44.79 -52.29
C PRO A 502 -13.20 43.87 -52.82
N GLY A 503 -12.42 43.25 -51.90
CA GLY A 503 -11.31 42.40 -52.34
C GLY A 503 -10.76 41.44 -51.27
N SER A 504 -11.30 41.44 -50.07
CA SER A 504 -10.89 40.55 -48.99
C SER A 504 -11.59 39.17 -49.07
N HIS A 505 -11.23 38.28 -48.14
CA HIS A 505 -11.88 36.96 -47.91
C HIS A 505 -12.98 37.00 -46.82
N GLY A 506 -13.63 38.18 -46.65
CA GLY A 506 -14.66 38.43 -45.64
C GLY A 506 -14.29 39.55 -44.67
N CYS A 507 -13.03 39.75 -44.36
CA CYS A 507 -12.56 40.80 -43.49
C CYS A 507 -12.85 42.21 -44.02
N ILE A 508 -12.89 43.17 -43.12
CA ILE A 508 -12.99 44.59 -43.41
C ILE A 508 -11.59 45.19 -43.46
N ASN A 509 -11.04 45.26 -44.66
CA ASN A 509 -9.70 45.81 -44.92
C ASN A 509 -9.71 47.34 -44.77
N MET A 510 -8.73 47.88 -44.09
CA MET A 510 -8.54 49.30 -43.82
C MET A 510 -7.11 49.74 -44.16
N GLN A 511 -6.90 51.05 -44.41
CA GLN A 511 -5.56 51.60 -44.43
C GLN A 511 -4.90 51.39 -43.06
N VAL A 512 -3.58 51.14 -43.04
CA VAL A 512 -2.88 50.77 -41.78
C VAL A 512 -3.09 51.78 -40.67
N ALA A 513 -3.03 53.08 -40.99
CA ALA A 513 -3.24 54.15 -40.03
C ALA A 513 -4.69 54.23 -39.51
N ASP A 514 -5.65 53.93 -40.39
CA ASP A 514 -7.07 53.91 -40.06
C ASP A 514 -7.41 52.70 -39.22
N ALA A 515 -6.84 51.52 -39.55
CA ALA A 515 -6.97 50.33 -38.76
C ALA A 515 -6.36 50.49 -37.35
N LYS A 516 -5.21 51.18 -37.24
CA LYS A 516 -4.66 51.52 -35.92
C LYS A 516 -5.61 52.34 -35.08
N TRP A 517 -6.18 53.38 -35.71
CA TRP A 517 -7.14 54.24 -35.03
C TRP A 517 -8.40 53.45 -34.60
N MET A 518 -8.93 52.62 -35.50
CA MET A 518 -10.09 51.76 -35.25
C MET A 518 -9.77 50.76 -34.16
N TYR A 519 -8.58 50.18 -34.15
CA TYR A 519 -8.10 49.29 -33.11
C TYR A 519 -8.11 49.97 -31.72
N ASP A 520 -7.58 51.20 -31.64
CA ASP A 520 -7.57 51.93 -30.37
C ASP A 520 -8.99 52.38 -29.93
N PHE A 521 -9.89 52.64 -30.90
CA PHE A 521 -11.26 53.05 -30.65
C PHE A 521 -12.16 51.89 -30.22
N ALA A 522 -12.14 50.77 -30.97
CA ALA A 522 -12.98 49.63 -30.77
C ALA A 522 -12.36 48.65 -29.75
N THR A 523 -12.79 48.72 -28.50
CA THR A 523 -12.39 47.81 -27.43
C THR A 523 -13.17 46.48 -27.51
N ILE A 524 -12.74 45.44 -26.79
CA ILE A 524 -13.53 44.21 -26.67
C ILE A 524 -14.91 44.58 -26.11
N GLY A 525 -15.97 44.02 -26.74
CA GLY A 525 -17.36 44.36 -26.48
C GLY A 525 -17.91 45.52 -27.30
N THR A 526 -17.10 46.19 -28.13
CA THR A 526 -17.59 47.21 -29.06
C THR A 526 -18.49 46.57 -30.09
N ARG A 527 -19.71 47.05 -30.21
CA ARG A 527 -20.68 46.59 -31.23
C ARG A 527 -20.24 46.96 -32.62
N VAL A 528 -20.33 46.01 -33.55
CA VAL A 528 -20.07 46.19 -34.99
C VAL A 528 -21.36 45.83 -35.74
N VAL A 529 -21.95 46.77 -36.38
CA VAL A 529 -23.13 46.56 -37.23
C VAL A 529 -22.66 46.57 -38.68
N VAL A 530 -22.89 45.46 -39.37
CA VAL A 530 -22.54 45.28 -40.78
C VAL A 530 -23.82 45.15 -41.55
N ASP A 531 -24.07 46.05 -42.45
CA ASP A 531 -25.25 46.01 -43.34
C ASP A 531 -24.93 46.45 -44.77
N GLY A 532 -25.97 46.42 -45.58
CA GLY A 532 -25.86 46.78 -47.00
C GLY A 532 -25.57 45.59 -47.92
N THR A 533 -25.28 45.87 -49.17
CA THR A 533 -24.97 44.85 -50.19
C THR A 533 -23.62 45.14 -50.83
N THR A 534 -22.74 44.16 -50.77
CA THR A 534 -21.41 44.28 -51.41
C THR A 534 -21.55 44.52 -52.91
N PRO A 535 -20.97 45.58 -53.46
CA PRO A 535 -21.02 45.87 -54.87
C PRO A 535 -20.34 44.80 -55.74
N THR A 536 -20.89 44.53 -56.92
CA THR A 536 -20.46 43.46 -57.81
C THR A 536 -19.66 43.96 -59.07
N SER A 537 -19.53 45.25 -59.24
CA SER A 537 -18.82 45.84 -60.41
C SER A 537 -17.90 47.01 -60.01
N GLY A 538 -16.74 47.13 -60.67
CA GLY A 538 -15.63 47.98 -60.26
C GLY A 538 -15.93 49.48 -60.20
N GLN A 539 -16.72 50.08 -61.09
CA GLN A 539 -16.97 51.53 -61.09
C GLN A 539 -18.07 51.98 -60.12
N ALA A 540 -18.98 51.09 -59.74
CA ALA A 540 -20.03 51.38 -58.75
C ALA A 540 -19.50 51.31 -57.32
N LEU A 541 -18.26 50.94 -57.12
CA LEU A 541 -17.65 50.61 -55.85
C LEU A 541 -16.86 51.77 -55.23
N ARG A 542 -16.86 52.93 -55.87
CA ARG A 542 -16.17 54.09 -55.32
C ARG A 542 -17.02 54.84 -54.30
N PRO A 543 -16.48 55.19 -53.13
CA PRO A 543 -17.15 56.15 -52.31
C PRO A 543 -17.36 57.47 -53.07
N ALA A 544 -18.48 58.09 -52.84
CA ALA A 544 -18.77 59.41 -53.42
C ALA A 544 -17.65 60.39 -53.02
N GLY A 545 -16.90 60.92 -54.08
CA GLY A 545 -15.76 61.81 -53.92
C GLY A 545 -14.38 61.14 -53.99
N ALA A 546 -14.29 59.87 -54.24
CA ALA A 546 -13.03 59.22 -54.49
C ALA A 546 -12.48 59.70 -55.87
N ASP A 547 -11.24 60.21 -55.90
CA ASP A 547 -10.62 60.67 -57.15
C ASP A 547 -10.37 59.53 -58.12
N ALA A 548 -10.78 59.69 -59.34
CA ALA A 548 -10.67 58.68 -60.38
C ALA A 548 -9.26 58.51 -60.95
N THR A 549 -8.36 59.39 -60.53
CA THR A 549 -7.05 59.52 -61.15
C THR A 549 -5.97 58.73 -60.47
N GLY A 550 -6.02 57.56 -60.29
CA GLY A 550 -4.96 56.74 -59.69
C GLY A 550 -5.22 55.25 -59.63
N TRP A 551 -6.46 54.87 -59.90
CA TRP A 551 -6.78 53.48 -59.89
C TRP A 551 -6.59 52.87 -61.30
N GLN A 552 -5.63 52.03 -61.43
CA GLN A 552 -5.39 51.25 -62.61
C GLN A 552 -5.74 49.80 -62.35
N GLY A 553 -6.96 49.48 -62.19
CA GLY A 553 -7.46 48.12 -62.13
C GLY A 553 -6.40 47.06 -61.83
N GLY A 554 -5.76 47.17 -60.65
CA GLY A 554 -4.69 46.24 -60.29
C GLY A 554 -5.22 44.84 -60.27
N ASN A 555 -4.52 43.94 -60.90
CA ASN A 555 -4.79 42.54 -60.80
C ASN A 555 -4.48 42.15 -59.36
N ALA A 556 -5.53 41.92 -58.56
CA ALA A 556 -5.40 41.21 -57.33
C ALA A 556 -4.90 39.80 -57.66
N SER A 557 -3.62 39.59 -57.52
CA SER A 557 -3.00 38.28 -57.65
C SER A 557 -3.00 37.60 -56.28
#